data_92acc151ddf98300a9dc5b307cd18524
#
_entry.id   92acc151ddf98300a9dc5b307cd18524
#
_cell.length_a   1.000
_cell.length_b   1.000
_cell.length_c   1.000
_cell.angle_alpha   90.00
_cell.angle_beta   90.00
_cell.angle_gamma   90.00
#
_symmetry.space_group_name_H-M   'P 1'
#
loop_
_entity.id
_entity.type
_entity.pdbx_description
1 polymer ?
#
loop_
_entity_poly.entity_id
_entity_poly.type
_entity_poly.pdbx_seq_one_letter_code
_entity_poly.pdbx_strand_id
1 'polypeptide(L)'
;MTTVTASGALPEDPYDVVIVGAGVVGCAIARRLAHHPQLRVALVEARDDVGQGTSKANTAILHTGFDAVPGSLEARLVRTGSRELAAYAAESGIPVEPVGALLVAWDEEQLAALPRLAEKAARNEYHDTRVLGPADLYAREPHLGPGALGALHVPGESVICPWTTTLAYATQAVRAGVHLHLEAPVAHAGHHDGVHHLTSPRGTVRARRLVNAAGLHADTLDRQLGHDDFTVTPRRGQLIVHDTFARALVRHILLPVPTALGKGVLVAPTVHGNVLLGPTAEDLDDKGATESTAEGLRRLREQGRRILPALLEEEVTAVYAGLRAATEHDDYRITAHPGQGCVTVGGIRSTGLTASLAIAEHVTGLLAGTGLDLGPRRPPEPVRMPSLGETCPRPHQRPDLVAADPEYGVLVCHCERVSRGEIRDALASTIPPRGLDGLRRRTRARAGRCQGFHCGAAVRELFEEARR
;
A
#
# COMPACT_ATOMS: atom_id res chain seq x y z
N MET A 1 -15.67 6.12 -24.91
CA MET A 1 -16.22 6.31 -23.55
C MET A 1 -15.08 6.58 -22.61
N THR A 2 -15.25 7.50 -21.65
CA THR A 2 -14.21 7.81 -20.66
C THR A 2 -14.01 6.62 -19.74
N THR A 3 -12.80 6.09 -19.65
CA THR A 3 -12.48 4.90 -18.82
C THR A 3 -12.47 5.18 -17.31
N VAL A 4 -12.39 6.45 -16.91
CA VAL A 4 -12.48 6.89 -15.49
C VAL A 4 -13.72 7.74 -15.31
N THR A 5 -14.61 7.33 -14.39
CA THR A 5 -15.83 8.08 -14.06
C THR A 5 -15.99 8.22 -12.56
N ALA A 6 -16.48 9.38 -12.10
CA ALA A 6 -16.84 9.61 -10.70
C ALA A 6 -18.20 10.29 -10.55
N SER A 7 -18.91 10.48 -11.66
CA SER A 7 -20.27 11.02 -11.73
C SER A 7 -21.04 10.37 -12.87
N GLY A 8 -22.35 10.57 -12.94
CA GLY A 8 -23.22 9.98 -13.93
C GLY A 8 -23.60 8.52 -13.63
N ALA A 9 -24.54 8.01 -14.44
CA ALA A 9 -25.01 6.64 -14.31
C ALA A 9 -23.93 5.62 -14.68
N LEU A 10 -23.97 4.47 -14.04
CA LEU A 10 -23.10 3.33 -14.36
C LEU A 10 -23.63 2.61 -15.61
N PRO A 11 -22.74 1.94 -16.39
CA PRO A 11 -23.17 1.22 -17.60
C PRO A 11 -24.13 0.08 -17.29
N GLU A 12 -25.15 -0.07 -18.14
CA GLU A 12 -26.16 -1.13 -17.98
C GLU A 12 -25.71 -2.50 -18.47
N ASP A 13 -24.86 -2.55 -19.51
CA ASP A 13 -24.35 -3.81 -20.04
C ASP A 13 -23.44 -4.51 -19.06
N PRO A 14 -23.58 -5.84 -18.87
CA PRO A 14 -22.77 -6.56 -17.92
C PRO A 14 -21.30 -6.61 -18.32
N TYR A 15 -20.42 -6.42 -17.35
CA TYR A 15 -18.99 -6.69 -17.45
C TYR A 15 -18.69 -8.19 -17.42
N ASP A 16 -17.58 -8.61 -18.02
CA ASP A 16 -17.09 -9.97 -17.82
C ASP A 16 -16.59 -10.15 -16.38
N VAL A 17 -15.89 -9.14 -15.85
CA VAL A 17 -15.42 -9.12 -14.46
C VAL A 17 -15.63 -7.75 -13.84
N VAL A 18 -16.20 -7.70 -12.65
CA VAL A 18 -16.19 -6.52 -11.78
C VAL A 18 -15.31 -6.81 -10.56
N ILE A 19 -14.44 -5.87 -10.22
CA ILE A 19 -13.59 -5.89 -9.03
C ILE A 19 -14.12 -4.81 -8.09
N VAL A 20 -14.49 -5.17 -6.87
CA VAL A 20 -14.94 -4.24 -5.83
C VAL A 20 -13.78 -3.87 -4.92
N GLY A 21 -13.42 -2.58 -4.90
CA GLY A 21 -12.34 -2.00 -4.10
C GLY A 21 -11.08 -1.71 -4.93
N ALA A 22 -10.73 -0.42 -5.06
CA ALA A 22 -9.51 0.04 -5.71
C ALA A 22 -8.36 0.29 -4.72
N GLY A 23 -8.21 -0.57 -3.72
CA GLY A 23 -6.99 -0.72 -2.93
C GLY A 23 -5.86 -1.33 -3.77
N VAL A 24 -4.67 -1.47 -3.18
CA VAL A 24 -3.48 -2.00 -3.89
C VAL A 24 -3.75 -3.38 -4.52
N VAL A 25 -4.49 -4.24 -3.83
CA VAL A 25 -4.82 -5.59 -4.32
C VAL A 25 -5.81 -5.53 -5.49
N GLY A 26 -6.92 -4.80 -5.35
CA GLY A 26 -7.89 -4.65 -6.44
C GLY A 26 -7.30 -3.99 -7.69
N CYS A 27 -6.44 -2.98 -7.53
CA CYS A 27 -5.70 -2.35 -8.64
C CYS A 27 -4.72 -3.33 -9.30
N ALA A 28 -4.02 -4.18 -8.53
CA ALA A 28 -3.14 -5.20 -9.07
C ALA A 28 -3.92 -6.27 -9.87
N ILE A 29 -5.10 -6.70 -9.37
CA ILE A 29 -5.98 -7.64 -10.07
C ILE A 29 -6.51 -7.02 -11.36
N ALA A 30 -6.96 -5.76 -11.32
CA ALA A 30 -7.42 -5.03 -12.51
C ALA A 30 -6.31 -4.95 -13.57
N ARG A 31 -5.08 -4.60 -13.16
CA ARG A 31 -3.90 -4.61 -14.03
C ARG A 31 -3.64 -6.00 -14.61
N ARG A 32 -3.74 -7.06 -13.82
CA ARG A 32 -3.50 -8.42 -14.30
C ARG A 32 -4.55 -8.88 -15.30
N LEU A 33 -5.83 -8.59 -15.06
CA LEU A 33 -6.92 -8.89 -16.01
C LEU A 33 -6.81 -8.06 -17.29
N ALA A 34 -6.25 -6.85 -17.24
CA ALA A 34 -5.99 -6.03 -18.42
C ALA A 34 -4.97 -6.64 -19.40
N HIS A 35 -4.27 -7.73 -19.02
CA HIS A 35 -3.49 -8.54 -19.97
C HIS A 35 -4.37 -9.37 -20.95
N HIS A 36 -5.68 -9.37 -20.75
CA HIS A 36 -6.67 -10.09 -21.55
C HIS A 36 -7.63 -9.10 -22.21
N PRO A 37 -7.24 -8.45 -23.34
CA PRO A 37 -7.93 -7.31 -23.90
C PRO A 37 -9.34 -7.59 -24.42
N GLN A 38 -9.74 -8.86 -24.54
CA GLN A 38 -11.10 -9.28 -24.87
C GLN A 38 -12.05 -9.21 -23.67
N LEU A 39 -11.53 -9.11 -22.43
CA LEU A 39 -12.36 -8.99 -21.24
C LEU A 39 -12.80 -7.54 -21.02
N ARG A 40 -14.08 -7.36 -20.82
CA ARG A 40 -14.64 -6.09 -20.34
C ARG A 40 -14.59 -6.08 -18.81
N VAL A 41 -13.63 -5.32 -18.24
CA VAL A 41 -13.35 -5.29 -16.80
C VAL A 41 -13.72 -3.94 -16.21
N ALA A 42 -14.37 -3.94 -15.03
CA ALA A 42 -14.56 -2.74 -14.23
C ALA A 42 -13.91 -2.88 -12.85
N LEU A 43 -13.36 -1.77 -12.37
CA LEU A 43 -12.88 -1.56 -11.02
C LEU A 43 -13.77 -0.50 -10.35
N VAL A 44 -14.47 -0.88 -9.28
CA VAL A 44 -15.45 -0.05 -8.58
C VAL A 44 -14.89 0.35 -7.21
N GLU A 45 -14.86 1.65 -6.93
CA GLU A 45 -14.31 2.22 -5.70
C GLU A 45 -15.34 3.13 -5.01
N ALA A 46 -15.46 2.98 -3.71
CA ALA A 46 -16.37 3.76 -2.89
C ALA A 46 -15.95 5.23 -2.74
N ARG A 47 -14.64 5.49 -2.79
CA ARG A 47 -14.06 6.81 -2.53
C ARG A 47 -13.73 7.54 -3.84
N ASP A 48 -13.27 8.78 -3.71
CA ASP A 48 -12.95 9.69 -4.81
C ASP A 48 -11.58 9.42 -5.47
N ASP A 49 -10.78 8.47 -4.97
CA ASP A 49 -9.47 8.14 -5.51
C ASP A 49 -9.08 6.69 -5.19
N VAL A 50 -8.15 6.14 -5.96
CA VAL A 50 -7.57 4.81 -5.71
C VAL A 50 -6.68 4.81 -4.46
N GLY A 51 -6.62 3.68 -3.77
CA GLY A 51 -5.77 3.48 -2.61
C GLY A 51 -6.17 4.26 -1.35
N GLN A 52 -7.36 4.80 -1.28
CA GLN A 52 -7.85 5.65 -0.18
C GLN A 52 -8.10 4.91 1.15
N GLY A 53 -8.20 3.58 1.13
CA GLY A 53 -8.36 2.75 2.33
C GLY A 53 -7.03 2.45 3.02
N THR A 54 -6.85 1.22 3.49
CA THR A 54 -5.64 0.70 4.16
C THR A 54 -4.37 0.92 3.34
N SER A 55 -4.46 0.90 2.01
CA SER A 55 -3.32 0.99 1.09
C SER A 55 -2.52 2.29 1.20
N LYS A 56 -3.10 3.40 1.68
CA LYS A 56 -2.38 4.67 1.87
C LYS A 56 -1.72 4.82 3.24
N ALA A 57 -2.10 3.97 4.22
CA ALA A 57 -1.77 4.14 5.63
C ALA A 57 -1.11 2.87 6.18
N ASN A 58 0.15 2.63 5.80
CA ASN A 58 0.96 1.49 6.17
C ASN A 58 2.43 1.90 6.37
N THR A 59 3.30 0.96 6.71
CA THR A 59 4.74 1.18 6.92
C THR A 59 5.57 1.18 5.64
N ALA A 60 4.96 0.92 4.50
CA ALA A 60 5.59 0.95 3.18
C ALA A 60 6.82 0.03 3.03
N ILE A 61 6.84 -1.10 3.72
CA ILE A 61 7.92 -2.08 3.63
C ILE A 61 7.63 -3.04 2.47
N LEU A 62 8.62 -3.24 1.62
CA LEU A 62 8.68 -4.31 0.63
C LEU A 62 9.36 -5.51 1.29
N HIS A 63 8.55 -6.46 1.75
CA HIS A 63 8.97 -7.60 2.55
C HIS A 63 9.56 -8.72 1.70
N THR A 64 10.57 -9.41 2.23
CA THR A 64 11.09 -10.64 1.64
C THR A 64 10.22 -11.87 1.90
N GLY A 65 9.36 -11.79 2.93
CA GLY A 65 8.55 -12.93 3.41
C GLY A 65 9.25 -13.80 4.44
N PHE A 66 10.41 -13.37 4.95
CA PHE A 66 11.23 -14.12 5.88
C PHE A 66 10.49 -14.57 7.16
N ASP A 67 9.56 -13.75 7.66
CA ASP A 67 8.84 -13.96 8.92
C ASP A 67 7.41 -14.51 8.77
N ALA A 68 6.96 -14.83 7.54
CA ALA A 68 5.67 -15.44 7.31
C ALA A 68 5.59 -16.86 7.90
N VAL A 69 4.38 -17.37 8.12
CA VAL A 69 4.19 -18.76 8.58
C VAL A 69 4.60 -19.71 7.45
N PRO A 70 5.61 -20.57 7.64
CA PRO A 70 6.06 -21.46 6.58
C PRO A 70 4.93 -22.36 6.05
N GLY A 71 4.82 -22.47 4.72
CA GLY A 71 3.78 -23.26 4.06
C GLY A 71 2.43 -22.54 3.88
N SER A 72 2.25 -21.35 4.48
CA SER A 72 1.02 -20.56 4.32
C SER A 72 0.89 -19.97 2.92
N LEU A 73 -0.34 -19.59 2.55
CA LEU A 73 -0.60 -18.85 1.32
C LEU A 73 0.11 -17.49 1.34
N GLU A 74 0.12 -16.81 2.50
CA GLU A 74 0.86 -15.57 2.72
C GLU A 74 2.34 -15.74 2.39
N ALA A 75 3.03 -16.75 2.96
CA ALA A 75 4.46 -16.99 2.71
C ALA A 75 4.76 -17.15 1.21
N ARG A 76 3.95 -17.94 0.51
CA ARG A 76 4.10 -18.16 -0.94
C ARG A 76 3.91 -16.89 -1.74
N LEU A 77 2.82 -16.14 -1.47
CA LEU A 77 2.47 -14.95 -2.25
C LEU A 77 3.35 -13.74 -1.92
N VAL A 78 3.80 -13.58 -0.68
CA VAL A 78 4.75 -12.51 -0.31
C VAL A 78 6.09 -12.73 -0.98
N ARG A 79 6.64 -13.95 -0.92
CA ARG A 79 7.92 -14.28 -1.56
C ARG A 79 7.92 -14.03 -3.08
N THR A 80 6.86 -14.48 -3.76
CA THR A 80 6.71 -14.27 -5.20
C THR A 80 6.50 -12.80 -5.50
N GLY A 81 5.56 -12.14 -4.79
CA GLY A 81 5.21 -10.74 -4.99
C GLY A 81 6.35 -9.79 -4.68
N SER A 82 7.24 -10.11 -3.75
CA SER A 82 8.43 -9.30 -3.45
C SER A 82 9.31 -9.13 -4.69
N ARG A 83 9.61 -10.21 -5.38
CA ARG A 83 10.42 -10.21 -6.62
C ARG A 83 9.70 -9.51 -7.76
N GLU A 84 8.42 -9.81 -7.95
CA GLU A 84 7.60 -9.21 -9.00
C GLU A 84 7.42 -7.70 -8.80
N LEU A 85 7.17 -7.27 -7.56
CA LEU A 85 7.01 -5.85 -7.26
C LEU A 85 8.32 -5.09 -7.39
N ALA A 86 9.46 -5.65 -6.98
CA ALA A 86 10.77 -5.03 -7.17
C ALA A 86 11.06 -4.80 -8.67
N ALA A 87 10.81 -5.81 -9.52
CA ALA A 87 10.96 -5.70 -10.97
C ALA A 87 10.00 -4.64 -11.57
N TYR A 88 8.72 -4.69 -11.19
CA TYR A 88 7.72 -3.72 -11.64
C TYR A 88 8.05 -2.30 -11.20
N ALA A 89 8.55 -2.12 -9.98
CA ALA A 89 8.92 -0.81 -9.46
C ALA A 89 10.07 -0.19 -10.27
N ALA A 90 11.08 -0.99 -10.63
CA ALA A 90 12.18 -0.54 -11.49
C ALA A 90 11.69 -0.11 -12.89
N GLU A 91 10.80 -0.91 -13.51
CA GLU A 91 10.20 -0.59 -14.81
C GLU A 91 9.35 0.68 -14.75
N SER A 92 8.50 0.80 -13.72
CA SER A 92 7.51 1.87 -13.59
C SER A 92 8.04 3.16 -12.95
N GLY A 93 9.31 3.18 -12.49
CA GLY A 93 9.89 4.34 -11.82
C GLY A 93 9.36 4.57 -10.40
N ILE A 94 8.80 3.54 -9.76
CA ILE A 94 8.37 3.61 -8.36
C ILE A 94 9.61 3.60 -7.47
N PRO A 95 9.78 4.58 -6.55
CA PRO A 95 10.96 4.63 -5.71
C PRO A 95 10.98 3.46 -4.70
N VAL A 96 12.12 2.76 -4.67
CA VAL A 96 12.46 1.70 -3.72
C VAL A 96 13.85 1.98 -3.15
N GLU A 97 14.00 1.86 -1.84
CA GLU A 97 15.30 1.93 -1.17
C GLU A 97 15.61 0.60 -0.47
N PRO A 98 16.70 -0.09 -0.84
CA PRO A 98 17.14 -1.33 -0.22
C PRO A 98 17.89 -1.04 1.09
N VAL A 99 17.15 -0.80 2.15
CA VAL A 99 17.70 -0.39 3.45
C VAL A 99 18.03 -1.58 4.37
N GLY A 100 17.50 -2.77 4.09
CA GLY A 100 17.60 -3.92 4.98
C GLY A 100 16.82 -3.74 6.27
N ALA A 101 16.75 -4.81 7.08
CA ALA A 101 16.11 -4.77 8.39
C ALA A 101 16.99 -5.42 9.46
N LEU A 102 16.83 -4.96 10.70
CA LEU A 102 17.47 -5.48 11.90
C LEU A 102 16.37 -5.82 12.93
N LEU A 103 16.17 -7.11 13.22
CA LEU A 103 15.32 -7.55 14.33
C LEU A 103 16.15 -7.49 15.61
N VAL A 104 15.95 -6.44 16.39
CA VAL A 104 16.78 -6.11 17.55
C VAL A 104 16.31 -6.85 18.80
N ALA A 105 17.22 -7.58 19.42
CA ALA A 105 17.01 -8.27 20.70
C ALA A 105 17.47 -7.39 21.87
N TRP A 106 16.57 -7.19 22.84
CA TRP A 106 16.76 -6.32 24.00
C TRP A 106 16.87 -7.08 25.32
N ASP A 107 16.68 -8.39 25.29
CA ASP A 107 16.78 -9.28 26.43
C ASP A 107 17.26 -10.66 25.97
N GLU A 108 17.58 -11.54 26.91
CA GLU A 108 18.14 -12.87 26.64
C GLU A 108 17.14 -13.80 25.94
N GLU A 109 15.83 -13.65 26.20
CA GLU A 109 14.79 -14.43 25.52
C GLU A 109 14.73 -14.09 24.03
N GLN A 110 14.74 -12.80 23.72
CA GLN A 110 14.76 -12.30 22.34
C GLN A 110 16.07 -12.69 21.63
N LEU A 111 17.21 -12.60 22.32
CA LEU A 111 18.50 -13.02 21.76
C LEU A 111 18.48 -14.52 21.42
N ALA A 112 17.99 -15.35 22.32
CA ALA A 112 17.85 -16.81 22.11
C ALA A 112 16.85 -17.16 20.99
N ALA A 113 15.93 -16.25 20.63
CA ALA A 113 14.97 -16.46 19.55
C ALA A 113 15.56 -16.20 18.14
N LEU A 114 16.64 -15.41 18.02
CA LEU A 114 17.20 -15.02 16.71
C LEU A 114 17.59 -16.20 15.81
N PRO A 115 18.27 -17.27 16.31
CA PRO A 115 18.57 -18.44 15.46
C PRO A 115 17.31 -19.12 14.91
N ARG A 116 16.26 -19.26 15.71
CA ARG A 116 14.98 -19.86 15.28
C ARG A 116 14.28 -18.99 14.22
N LEU A 117 14.42 -17.68 14.30
CA LEU A 117 13.90 -16.76 13.27
C LEU A 117 14.70 -16.88 11.96
N ALA A 118 16.02 -17.08 12.02
CA ALA A 118 16.84 -17.37 10.85
C ALA A 118 16.46 -18.72 10.20
N GLU A 119 16.21 -19.77 11.00
CA GLU A 119 15.70 -21.05 10.50
C GLU A 119 14.31 -20.92 9.87
N LYS A 120 13.43 -20.09 10.48
CA LYS A 120 12.11 -19.79 9.90
C LYS A 120 12.24 -19.09 8.56
N ALA A 121 13.15 -18.12 8.43
CA ALA A 121 13.45 -17.45 7.17
C ALA A 121 13.94 -18.47 6.11
N ALA A 122 14.84 -19.38 6.47
CA ALA A 122 15.32 -20.42 5.57
C ALA A 122 14.18 -21.36 5.11
N ARG A 123 13.24 -21.73 5.97
CA ARG A 123 12.03 -22.49 5.59
C ARG A 123 11.11 -21.72 4.63
N ASN A 124 11.15 -20.39 4.66
CA ASN A 124 10.49 -19.52 3.70
C ASN A 124 11.34 -19.27 2.44
N GLU A 125 12.41 -20.05 2.24
CA GLU A 125 13.37 -19.94 1.11
C GLU A 125 14.09 -18.57 1.05
N TYR A 126 14.24 -17.91 2.21
CA TYR A 126 15.07 -16.72 2.36
C TYR A 126 16.29 -17.06 3.22
N HIS A 127 17.47 -17.17 2.57
CA HIS A 127 18.69 -17.69 3.19
C HIS A 127 19.70 -16.60 3.57
N ASP A 128 19.49 -15.36 3.12
CA ASP A 128 20.41 -14.24 3.37
C ASP A 128 20.05 -13.54 4.69
N THR A 129 20.19 -14.28 5.80
CA THR A 129 20.06 -13.74 7.16
C THR A 129 21.35 -13.93 7.93
N ARG A 130 21.66 -13.00 8.86
CA ARG A 130 22.84 -13.08 9.70
C ARG A 130 22.53 -12.61 11.11
N VAL A 131 22.89 -13.42 12.11
CA VAL A 131 22.85 -12.98 13.51
C VAL A 131 24.07 -12.11 13.78
N LEU A 132 23.84 -10.91 14.30
CA LEU A 132 24.86 -9.92 14.65
C LEU A 132 24.99 -9.82 16.16
N GLY A 133 26.23 -9.74 16.66
CA GLY A 133 26.51 -9.33 18.03
C GLY A 133 26.36 -7.81 18.22
N PRO A 134 26.44 -7.34 19.48
CA PRO A 134 26.20 -5.93 19.80
C PRO A 134 27.18 -4.99 19.12
N ALA A 135 28.46 -5.34 18.98
CA ALA A 135 29.46 -4.50 18.34
C ALA A 135 29.10 -4.23 16.86
N ASP A 136 28.76 -5.29 16.10
CA ASP A 136 28.38 -5.16 14.68
C ASP A 136 27.05 -4.44 14.52
N LEU A 137 26.12 -4.63 15.46
CA LEU A 137 24.82 -3.95 15.49
C LEU A 137 25.00 -2.44 15.65
N TYR A 138 25.74 -1.99 16.67
CA TYR A 138 25.96 -0.58 16.93
C TYR A 138 26.87 0.10 15.86
N ALA A 139 27.76 -0.64 15.21
CA ALA A 139 28.50 -0.13 14.05
C ALA A 139 27.58 0.18 12.86
N ARG A 140 26.51 -0.59 12.68
CA ARG A 140 25.49 -0.38 11.63
C ARG A 140 24.50 0.72 11.99
N GLU A 141 24.03 0.75 13.25
CA GLU A 141 23.07 1.71 13.79
C GLU A 141 23.63 2.44 15.01
N PRO A 142 24.47 3.46 14.80
CA PRO A 142 25.17 4.16 15.89
C PRO A 142 24.23 4.89 16.87
N HIS A 143 23.02 5.25 16.42
CA HIS A 143 22.02 5.97 17.23
C HIS A 143 21.02 5.04 17.92
N LEU A 144 21.16 3.71 17.73
CA LEU A 144 20.31 2.73 18.39
C LEU A 144 20.35 2.92 19.92
N GLY A 145 19.22 2.81 20.59
CA GLY A 145 19.13 2.92 22.04
C GLY A 145 20.07 1.92 22.75
N PRO A 146 20.57 2.26 23.95
CA PRO A 146 21.51 1.41 24.68
C PRO A 146 20.88 0.12 25.18
N GLY A 147 21.69 -0.94 25.35
CA GLY A 147 21.28 -2.22 25.92
C GLY A 147 20.77 -3.26 24.93
N ALA A 148 20.93 -3.04 23.62
CA ALA A 148 20.66 -4.08 22.62
C ALA A 148 21.74 -5.17 22.68
N LEU A 149 21.31 -6.45 22.75
CA LEU A 149 22.17 -7.62 22.90
C LEU A 149 22.61 -8.23 21.56
N GLY A 150 21.90 -7.93 20.47
CA GLY A 150 22.18 -8.43 19.15
C GLY A 150 21.00 -8.20 18.20
N ALA A 151 21.12 -8.66 16.97
CA ALA A 151 20.03 -8.58 15.99
C ALA A 151 20.10 -9.68 14.95
N LEU A 152 18.96 -10.01 14.34
CA LEU A 152 18.92 -10.72 13.07
C LEU A 152 18.90 -9.69 11.93
N HIS A 153 19.93 -9.69 11.10
CA HIS A 153 20.00 -8.87 9.89
C HIS A 153 19.32 -9.56 8.72
N VAL A 154 18.42 -8.84 8.04
CA VAL A 154 17.66 -9.26 6.85
C VAL A 154 17.92 -8.25 5.74
N PRO A 155 18.98 -8.40 4.94
CA PRO A 155 19.42 -7.38 3.99
C PRO A 155 18.47 -7.12 2.83
N GLY A 156 17.60 -8.08 2.48
CA GLY A 156 16.66 -7.95 1.37
C GLY A 156 15.41 -7.12 1.65
N GLU A 157 15.14 -6.76 2.92
CA GLU A 157 14.03 -5.86 3.23
C GLU A 157 14.27 -4.47 2.65
N SER A 158 13.22 -3.85 2.12
CA SER A 158 13.32 -2.55 1.45
C SER A 158 12.12 -1.68 1.83
N VAL A 159 12.21 -0.38 1.55
CA VAL A 159 11.05 0.52 1.64
C VAL A 159 10.64 0.98 0.24
N ILE A 160 9.35 1.19 0.02
CA ILE A 160 8.75 1.49 -1.29
C ILE A 160 7.68 2.58 -1.14
N CYS A 161 7.37 3.32 -2.22
CA CYS A 161 6.24 4.24 -2.21
C CYS A 161 4.90 3.49 -2.40
N PRO A 162 4.04 3.37 -1.37
CA PRO A 162 2.78 2.63 -1.49
C PRO A 162 1.76 3.37 -2.35
N TRP A 163 1.83 4.71 -2.38
CA TRP A 163 0.90 5.56 -3.15
C TRP A 163 1.16 5.42 -4.65
N THR A 164 2.42 5.57 -5.07
CA THR A 164 2.80 5.42 -6.47
C THR A 164 2.57 4.00 -6.97
N THR A 165 2.82 2.97 -6.13
CA THR A 165 2.55 1.57 -6.47
C THR A 165 1.09 1.34 -6.84
N THR A 166 0.15 1.74 -5.96
CA THR A 166 -1.29 1.58 -6.20
C THR A 166 -1.74 2.37 -7.43
N LEU A 167 -1.28 3.61 -7.57
CA LEU A 167 -1.62 4.46 -8.71
C LEU A 167 -1.06 3.92 -10.03
N ALA A 168 0.16 3.36 -10.04
CA ALA A 168 0.76 2.76 -11.23
C ALA A 168 -0.06 1.58 -11.76
N TYR A 169 -0.49 0.68 -10.85
CA TYR A 169 -1.36 -0.44 -11.23
C TYR A 169 -2.68 0.04 -11.84
N ALA A 170 -3.35 0.98 -11.17
CA ALA A 170 -4.60 1.54 -11.67
C ALA A 170 -4.42 2.27 -13.01
N THR A 171 -3.35 3.07 -13.15
CA THR A 171 -3.05 3.80 -14.38
C THR A 171 -2.82 2.84 -15.55
N GLN A 172 -2.06 1.78 -15.35
CA GLN A 172 -1.81 0.80 -16.41
C GLN A 172 -3.08 0.03 -16.79
N ALA A 173 -3.90 -0.35 -15.80
CA ALA A 173 -5.19 -1.01 -16.03
C ALA A 173 -6.15 -0.11 -16.85
N VAL A 174 -6.29 1.16 -16.46
CA VAL A 174 -7.15 2.13 -17.14
C VAL A 174 -6.68 2.39 -18.57
N ARG A 175 -5.37 2.58 -18.78
CA ARG A 175 -4.80 2.75 -20.15
C ARG A 175 -5.02 1.54 -21.03
N ALA A 176 -5.12 0.35 -20.44
CA ALA A 176 -5.42 -0.90 -21.13
C ALA A 176 -6.93 -1.19 -21.28
N GLY A 177 -7.81 -0.23 -20.94
CA GLY A 177 -9.24 -0.32 -21.19
C GLY A 177 -10.10 -0.75 -19.99
N VAL A 178 -9.53 -0.95 -18.81
CA VAL A 178 -10.33 -1.19 -17.58
C VAL A 178 -11.12 0.08 -17.24
N HIS A 179 -12.40 -0.07 -16.96
CA HIS A 179 -13.26 1.01 -16.52
C HIS A 179 -13.11 1.21 -15.01
N LEU A 180 -12.68 2.39 -14.58
CA LEU A 180 -12.59 2.77 -13.17
C LEU A 180 -13.80 3.64 -12.79
N HIS A 181 -14.59 3.16 -11.85
CA HIS A 181 -15.75 3.87 -11.32
C HIS A 181 -15.44 4.30 -9.87
N LEU A 182 -15.11 5.57 -9.69
CA LEU A 182 -14.90 6.20 -8.37
C LEU A 182 -16.24 6.71 -7.81
N GLU A 183 -16.28 6.98 -6.50
CA GLU A 183 -17.49 7.47 -5.80
C GLU A 183 -18.72 6.57 -6.08
N ALA A 184 -18.47 5.27 -6.17
CA ALA A 184 -19.49 4.24 -6.44
C ALA A 184 -19.49 3.18 -5.34
N PRO A 185 -19.83 3.53 -4.09
CA PRO A 185 -19.91 2.56 -3.00
C PRO A 185 -20.95 1.48 -3.31
N VAL A 186 -20.53 0.22 -3.23
CA VAL A 186 -21.45 -0.92 -3.37
C VAL A 186 -22.22 -1.08 -2.06
N ALA A 187 -23.48 -0.70 -2.07
CA ALA A 187 -24.38 -0.79 -0.92
C ALA A 187 -24.97 -2.19 -0.80
N HIS A 188 -25.27 -2.83 -1.93
CA HIS A 188 -25.83 -4.16 -1.97
C HIS A 188 -25.27 -4.97 -3.14
N ALA A 189 -25.03 -6.26 -2.90
CA ALA A 189 -24.62 -7.23 -3.89
C ALA A 189 -25.57 -8.44 -3.87
N GLY A 190 -26.00 -8.89 -5.05
CA GLY A 190 -26.79 -10.10 -5.23
C GLY A 190 -26.34 -10.86 -6.46
N HIS A 191 -26.67 -12.15 -6.53
CA HIS A 191 -26.40 -13.00 -7.68
C HIS A 191 -27.70 -13.67 -8.14
N HIS A 192 -28.12 -13.38 -9.36
CA HIS A 192 -29.36 -13.91 -9.97
C HIS A 192 -29.10 -14.21 -11.44
N ASP A 193 -29.60 -15.32 -11.92
CA ASP A 193 -29.51 -15.76 -13.33
C ASP A 193 -28.09 -15.77 -13.88
N GLY A 194 -27.12 -16.16 -13.05
CA GLY A 194 -25.70 -16.22 -13.44
C GLY A 194 -25.01 -14.85 -13.54
N VAL A 195 -25.64 -13.78 -13.07
CA VAL A 195 -25.13 -12.39 -13.11
C VAL A 195 -25.13 -11.79 -11.71
N HIS A 196 -24.03 -11.15 -11.35
CA HIS A 196 -23.95 -10.33 -10.15
C HIS A 196 -24.55 -8.95 -10.40
N HIS A 197 -25.33 -8.46 -9.46
CA HIS A 197 -25.93 -7.12 -9.44
C HIS A 197 -25.39 -6.35 -8.25
N LEU A 198 -24.61 -5.30 -8.51
CA LEU A 198 -23.97 -4.47 -7.51
C LEU A 198 -24.62 -3.09 -7.51
N THR A 199 -25.41 -2.81 -6.47
CA THR A 199 -26.17 -1.55 -6.36
C THR A 199 -25.33 -0.48 -5.68
N SER A 200 -25.29 0.69 -6.28
CA SER A 200 -24.62 1.89 -5.81
C SER A 200 -25.57 3.09 -5.94
N PRO A 201 -25.37 4.20 -5.22
CA PRO A 201 -26.12 5.46 -5.46
C PRO A 201 -26.06 5.97 -6.91
N ARG A 202 -25.05 5.52 -7.69
CA ARG A 202 -24.86 5.85 -9.10
C ARG A 202 -25.59 4.89 -10.07
N GLY A 203 -26.33 3.91 -9.57
CA GLY A 203 -26.97 2.87 -10.35
C GLY A 203 -26.43 1.47 -10.06
N THR A 204 -26.79 0.51 -10.90
CA THR A 204 -26.41 -0.90 -10.73
C THR A 204 -25.36 -1.31 -11.74
N VAL A 205 -24.22 -1.83 -11.28
CA VAL A 205 -23.23 -2.51 -12.13
C VAL A 205 -23.54 -3.99 -12.18
N ARG A 206 -23.51 -4.57 -13.38
CA ARG A 206 -23.71 -6.00 -13.60
C ARG A 206 -22.43 -6.70 -14.04
N ALA A 207 -22.19 -7.93 -13.56
CA ALA A 207 -20.99 -8.70 -13.87
C ALA A 207 -21.27 -10.19 -14.00
N ARG A 208 -20.61 -10.87 -14.97
CA ARG A 208 -20.62 -12.34 -15.08
C ARG A 208 -19.74 -12.99 -14.03
N ARG A 209 -18.65 -12.30 -13.63
CA ARG A 209 -17.73 -12.73 -12.57
C ARG A 209 -17.46 -11.56 -11.64
N LEU A 210 -17.27 -11.87 -10.37
CA LEU A 210 -17.04 -10.90 -9.32
C LEU A 210 -15.73 -11.17 -8.60
N VAL A 211 -14.96 -10.12 -8.33
CA VAL A 211 -13.85 -10.17 -7.36
C VAL A 211 -14.18 -9.24 -6.20
N ASN A 212 -14.35 -9.82 -5.03
CA ASN A 212 -14.48 -9.10 -3.79
C ASN A 212 -13.09 -8.77 -3.24
N ALA A 213 -12.57 -7.55 -3.52
CA ALA A 213 -11.33 -7.00 -3.00
C ALA A 213 -11.60 -5.79 -2.07
N ALA A 214 -12.75 -5.80 -1.37
CA ALA A 214 -13.25 -4.68 -0.58
C ALA A 214 -12.50 -4.45 0.76
N GLY A 215 -11.40 -5.16 1.01
CA GLY A 215 -10.52 -4.96 2.16
C GLY A 215 -11.26 -5.10 3.50
N LEU A 216 -11.41 -3.99 4.26
CA LEU A 216 -12.13 -3.99 5.54
C LEU A 216 -13.60 -4.42 5.43
N HIS A 217 -14.20 -4.29 4.25
CA HIS A 217 -15.61 -4.64 4.02
C HIS A 217 -15.79 -5.95 3.23
N ALA A 218 -14.73 -6.74 3.05
CA ALA A 218 -14.78 -7.98 2.29
C ALA A 218 -15.75 -8.99 2.87
N ASP A 219 -15.78 -9.17 4.20
CA ASP A 219 -16.72 -10.02 4.91
C ASP A 219 -18.18 -9.55 4.77
N THR A 220 -18.41 -8.23 4.75
CA THR A 220 -19.74 -7.64 4.60
C THR A 220 -20.30 -7.93 3.21
N LEU A 221 -19.47 -7.75 2.17
CA LEU A 221 -19.88 -8.06 0.79
C LEU A 221 -20.08 -9.57 0.59
N ASP A 222 -19.24 -10.38 1.21
CA ASP A 222 -19.30 -11.84 1.15
C ASP A 222 -20.62 -12.38 1.74
N ARG A 223 -21.02 -11.87 2.93
CA ARG A 223 -22.30 -12.23 3.55
C ARG A 223 -23.51 -11.87 2.69
N GLN A 224 -23.48 -10.77 1.95
CA GLN A 224 -24.56 -10.40 1.02
C GLN A 224 -24.70 -11.41 -0.13
N LEU A 225 -23.61 -12.11 -0.48
CA LEU A 225 -23.58 -13.17 -1.49
C LEU A 225 -23.87 -14.56 -0.91
N GLY A 226 -24.14 -14.65 0.39
CA GLY A 226 -24.48 -15.89 1.09
C GLY A 226 -23.28 -16.66 1.62
N HIS A 227 -22.10 -16.04 1.75
CA HIS A 227 -20.87 -16.62 2.31
C HIS A 227 -20.56 -16.00 3.67
N ASP A 228 -20.09 -16.80 4.63
CA ASP A 228 -19.75 -16.37 5.99
C ASP A 228 -18.51 -17.12 6.51
N ASP A 229 -17.47 -17.16 5.67
CA ASP A 229 -16.24 -17.92 5.94
C ASP A 229 -15.26 -17.21 6.88
N PHE A 230 -15.44 -15.90 7.09
CA PHE A 230 -14.58 -15.09 7.96
C PHE A 230 -15.27 -13.79 8.39
N THR A 231 -14.76 -13.21 9.46
CA THR A 231 -15.13 -11.88 9.93
C THR A 231 -13.91 -10.96 9.95
N VAL A 232 -14.06 -9.74 9.44
CA VAL A 232 -13.00 -8.74 9.49
C VAL A 232 -13.08 -7.93 10.77
N THR A 233 -12.07 -8.08 11.63
CA THR A 233 -11.83 -7.22 12.80
C THR A 233 -10.81 -6.16 12.41
N PRO A 234 -11.19 -4.87 12.35
CA PRO A 234 -10.26 -3.81 11.99
C PRO A 234 -9.20 -3.66 13.08
N ARG A 235 -7.91 -3.83 12.72
CA ARG A 235 -6.78 -3.66 13.65
C ARG A 235 -6.08 -2.36 13.36
N ARG A 236 -6.29 -1.37 14.24
CA ARG A 236 -5.71 -0.04 14.12
C ARG A 236 -4.21 -0.04 14.40
N GLY A 237 -3.44 0.54 13.48
CA GLY A 237 -2.04 0.87 13.64
C GLY A 237 -1.84 2.37 13.51
N GLN A 238 -1.46 3.02 14.60
CA GLN A 238 -1.14 4.46 14.63
C GLN A 238 0.35 4.65 14.40
N LEU A 239 0.73 5.68 13.66
CA LEU A 239 2.12 5.97 13.30
C LEU A 239 2.42 7.46 13.49
N ILE A 240 3.66 7.72 13.91
CA ILE A 240 4.26 9.06 13.95
C ILE A 240 5.24 9.16 12.79
N VAL A 241 5.18 10.25 12.03
CA VAL A 241 6.10 10.58 10.93
C VAL A 241 7.00 11.71 11.38
N HIS A 242 8.29 11.43 11.51
CA HIS A 242 9.28 12.46 11.81
C HIS A 242 9.77 13.11 10.53
N ASP A 243 10.27 14.35 10.66
CA ASP A 243 10.79 15.15 9.55
C ASP A 243 11.97 14.45 8.85
N THR A 244 12.28 14.89 7.64
CA THR A 244 13.39 14.36 6.83
C THR A 244 14.76 14.55 7.50
N PHE A 245 14.91 15.49 8.45
CA PHE A 245 16.14 15.64 9.25
C PHE A 245 16.44 14.41 10.10
N ALA A 246 15.41 13.68 10.54
CA ALA A 246 15.57 12.43 11.27
C ALA A 246 16.21 11.31 10.42
N ARG A 247 16.24 11.44 9.09
CA ARG A 247 16.75 10.38 8.19
C ARG A 247 18.19 9.96 8.49
N ALA A 248 19.02 10.87 8.95
CA ALA A 248 20.39 10.59 9.31
C ALA A 248 20.55 9.69 10.55
N LEU A 249 19.52 9.61 11.40
CA LEU A 249 19.54 8.83 12.65
C LEU A 249 19.34 7.33 12.43
N VAL A 250 18.78 6.89 11.30
CA VAL A 250 18.46 5.48 11.06
C VAL A 250 18.82 5.06 9.64
N ARG A 251 19.46 3.92 9.51
CA ARG A 251 19.93 3.38 8.22
C ARG A 251 19.09 2.21 7.75
N HIS A 252 18.59 1.37 8.69
CA HIS A 252 17.82 0.16 8.43
C HIS A 252 16.42 0.26 9.01
N ILE A 253 15.56 -0.66 8.62
CA ILE A 253 14.28 -0.89 9.31
C ILE A 253 14.60 -1.58 10.64
N LEU A 254 14.32 -0.94 11.78
CA LEU A 254 14.51 -1.50 13.10
C LEU A 254 13.23 -2.22 13.52
N LEU A 255 13.24 -3.53 13.49
CA LEU A 255 12.11 -4.39 13.85
C LEU A 255 12.28 -4.94 15.27
N PRO A 256 11.22 -5.07 16.05
CA PRO A 256 11.27 -5.83 17.29
C PRO A 256 11.32 -7.34 16.98
N VAL A 257 11.96 -8.11 17.86
CA VAL A 257 11.79 -9.55 17.86
C VAL A 257 10.34 -9.86 18.29
N PRO A 258 9.59 -10.65 17.49
CA PRO A 258 8.21 -10.99 17.84
C PRO A 258 8.12 -11.71 19.19
N THR A 259 7.16 -11.31 20.02
CA THR A 259 6.84 -11.96 21.31
C THR A 259 5.40 -12.46 21.29
N ALA A 260 4.98 -13.16 22.35
CA ALA A 260 3.58 -13.55 22.54
C ALA A 260 2.61 -12.35 22.54
N LEU A 261 3.09 -11.14 22.83
CA LEU A 261 2.31 -9.90 22.83
C LEU A 261 2.19 -9.26 21.42
N GLY A 262 2.78 -9.87 20.40
CA GLY A 262 2.73 -9.40 19.00
C GLY A 262 4.06 -8.90 18.42
N LYS A 263 3.98 -8.25 17.25
CA LYS A 263 5.18 -7.80 16.50
C LYS A 263 5.83 -6.53 17.06
N GLY A 264 5.16 -5.78 17.96
CA GLY A 264 5.70 -4.55 18.57
C GLY A 264 5.83 -3.37 17.60
N VAL A 265 6.47 -2.29 18.10
CA VAL A 265 6.71 -1.02 17.39
C VAL A 265 8.04 -1.09 16.64
N LEU A 266 8.08 -0.56 15.43
CA LEU A 266 9.28 -0.46 14.61
C LEU A 266 9.68 1.01 14.39
N VAL A 267 10.91 1.23 13.96
CA VAL A 267 11.38 2.49 13.35
C VAL A 267 11.82 2.18 11.94
N ALA A 268 11.34 2.93 10.96
CA ALA A 268 11.68 2.71 9.57
C ALA A 268 11.93 4.02 8.81
N PRO A 269 12.98 4.11 7.99
CA PRO A 269 13.08 5.18 7.00
C PRO A 269 12.00 5.01 5.94
N THR A 270 11.72 6.07 5.19
CA THR A 270 10.84 6.04 4.03
C THR A 270 11.58 6.50 2.79
N VAL A 271 11.11 6.12 1.61
CA VAL A 271 11.64 6.61 0.33
C VAL A 271 11.53 8.12 0.16
N HIS A 272 10.78 8.79 1.02
CA HIS A 272 10.57 10.24 1.02
C HIS A 272 11.52 10.98 1.98
N GLY A 273 12.45 10.27 2.62
CA GLY A 273 13.39 10.84 3.58
C GLY A 273 12.84 11.00 5.01
N ASN A 274 11.57 10.79 5.24
CA ASN A 274 10.98 10.78 6.58
C ASN A 274 11.34 9.51 7.36
N VAL A 275 11.15 9.54 8.68
CA VAL A 275 11.27 8.36 9.55
C VAL A 275 9.93 8.08 10.22
N LEU A 276 9.49 6.82 10.15
CA LEU A 276 8.26 6.33 10.78
C LEU A 276 8.58 5.68 12.12
N LEU A 277 7.75 5.99 13.12
CA LEU A 277 7.68 5.28 14.41
C LEU A 277 6.29 4.69 14.56
N GLY A 278 6.19 3.39 14.72
CA GLY A 278 4.93 2.66 14.84
C GLY A 278 5.02 1.29 14.16
N PRO A 279 3.89 0.64 13.92
CA PRO A 279 2.55 1.00 14.35
C PRO A 279 2.20 0.49 15.74
N THR A 280 1.10 1.01 16.30
CA THR A 280 0.37 0.32 17.37
C THR A 280 -0.39 -0.88 16.82
N ALA A 281 -1.00 -1.69 17.70
CA ALA A 281 -1.92 -2.75 17.33
C ALA A 281 -3.09 -2.77 18.32
N GLU A 282 -4.29 -2.46 17.84
CA GLU A 282 -5.51 -2.36 18.63
C GLU A 282 -6.68 -2.86 17.80
N ASP A 283 -7.38 -3.87 18.26
CA ASP A 283 -8.57 -4.39 17.62
C ASP A 283 -9.77 -3.51 17.96
N LEU A 284 -10.58 -3.20 16.95
CA LEU A 284 -11.74 -2.32 17.03
C LEU A 284 -12.95 -2.98 16.38
N ASP A 285 -14.14 -2.46 16.70
CA ASP A 285 -15.38 -2.86 16.03
C ASP A 285 -15.71 -1.95 14.83
N ASP A 286 -15.32 -0.67 14.90
CA ASP A 286 -15.60 0.31 13.85
C ASP A 286 -14.57 0.27 12.74
N LYS A 287 -15.00 -0.15 11.53
CA LYS A 287 -14.21 -0.16 10.30
C LYS A 287 -13.89 1.23 9.74
N GLY A 288 -14.43 2.28 10.34
CA GLY A 288 -14.18 3.68 10.01
C GLY A 288 -13.18 4.40 10.93
N ALA A 289 -12.81 3.81 12.07
CA ALA A 289 -12.02 4.45 13.13
C ALA A 289 -10.53 4.64 12.74
N THR A 290 -10.25 5.63 11.91
CA THR A 290 -8.90 5.95 11.40
C THR A 290 -8.23 7.11 12.10
N GLU A 291 -8.78 7.60 13.21
CA GLU A 291 -8.19 8.65 14.02
C GLU A 291 -7.02 8.14 14.87
N SER A 292 -6.05 9.02 15.10
CA SER A 292 -5.00 8.81 16.09
C SER A 292 -5.48 9.21 17.47
N THR A 293 -5.03 8.50 18.52
CA THR A 293 -5.41 8.76 19.91
C THR A 293 -4.21 9.23 20.74
N ALA A 294 -4.44 10.07 21.75
CA ALA A 294 -3.39 10.50 22.66
C ALA A 294 -2.68 9.32 23.33
N GLU A 295 -3.44 8.30 23.71
CA GLU A 295 -2.89 7.07 24.33
C GLU A 295 -1.99 6.29 23.36
N GLY A 296 -2.43 6.07 22.11
CA GLY A 296 -1.63 5.39 21.10
C GLY A 296 -0.32 6.12 20.80
N LEU A 297 -0.37 7.43 20.65
CA LEU A 297 0.81 8.27 20.41
C LEU A 297 1.76 8.27 21.62
N ARG A 298 1.24 8.28 22.86
CA ARG A 298 2.04 8.16 24.07
C ARG A 298 2.80 6.83 24.11
N ARG A 299 2.11 5.72 23.84
CA ARG A 299 2.72 4.37 23.78
C ARG A 299 3.82 4.29 22.71
N LEU A 300 3.60 4.89 21.54
CA LEU A 300 4.63 4.93 20.50
C LEU A 300 5.88 5.67 20.97
N ARG A 301 5.71 6.84 21.62
CA ARG A 301 6.85 7.61 22.17
C ARG A 301 7.61 6.84 23.26
N GLU A 302 6.92 6.12 24.13
CA GLU A 302 7.55 5.27 25.15
C GLU A 302 8.40 4.17 24.51
N GLN A 303 7.88 3.46 23.50
CA GLN A 303 8.62 2.45 22.76
C GLN A 303 9.78 3.06 21.95
N GLY A 304 9.54 4.18 21.28
CA GLY A 304 10.54 4.90 20.52
C GLY A 304 11.74 5.34 21.36
N ARG A 305 11.52 5.73 22.63
CA ARG A 305 12.59 6.09 23.58
C ARG A 305 13.57 4.95 23.82
N ARG A 306 13.09 3.70 23.79
CA ARG A 306 13.96 2.52 23.90
C ARG A 306 14.72 2.23 22.61
N ILE A 307 14.02 2.34 21.46
CA ILE A 307 14.57 1.90 20.16
C ILE A 307 15.57 2.93 19.60
N LEU A 308 15.17 4.19 19.56
CA LEU A 308 15.95 5.29 18.95
C LEU A 308 15.67 6.59 19.70
N PRO A 309 16.29 6.79 20.89
CA PRO A 309 15.96 7.95 21.76
C PRO A 309 16.08 9.30 21.05
N ALA A 310 17.13 9.49 20.23
CA ALA A 310 17.36 10.71 19.48
C ALA A 310 16.21 11.07 18.52
N LEU A 311 15.44 10.09 18.05
CA LEU A 311 14.30 10.34 17.17
C LEU A 311 13.21 11.18 17.84
N LEU A 312 13.07 11.08 19.16
CA LEU A 312 12.01 11.80 19.89
C LEU A 312 12.29 13.29 20.07
N GLU A 313 13.52 13.72 19.79
CA GLU A 313 13.93 15.14 19.77
C GLU A 313 13.67 15.78 18.39
N GLU A 314 13.42 14.95 17.36
CA GLU A 314 13.16 15.39 16.01
C GLU A 314 11.69 15.82 15.81
N GLU A 315 11.48 16.79 14.93
CA GLU A 315 10.15 17.32 14.63
C GLU A 315 9.22 16.25 14.02
N VAL A 316 7.96 16.30 14.44
CA VAL A 316 6.89 15.46 13.87
C VAL A 316 6.19 16.24 12.76
N THR A 317 6.21 15.67 11.54
CA THR A 317 5.50 16.28 10.40
C THR A 317 4.07 15.78 10.26
N ALA A 318 3.77 14.56 10.69
CA ALA A 318 2.42 14.02 10.62
C ALA A 318 2.21 12.89 11.62
N VAL A 319 0.95 12.66 11.95
CA VAL A 319 0.46 11.44 12.61
C VAL A 319 -0.68 10.88 11.77
N TYR A 320 -0.79 9.56 11.68
CA TYR A 320 -1.91 8.92 11.03
C TYR A 320 -2.18 7.53 11.60
N ALA A 321 -3.36 7.00 11.31
CA ALA A 321 -3.69 5.62 11.61
C ALA A 321 -4.19 4.89 10.36
N GLY A 322 -3.92 3.60 10.29
CA GLY A 322 -4.44 2.70 9.27
C GLY A 322 -5.08 1.48 9.92
N LEU A 323 -6.14 0.97 9.29
CA LEU A 323 -6.82 -0.23 9.73
C LEU A 323 -6.39 -1.43 8.89
N ARG A 324 -5.84 -2.45 9.52
CA ARG A 324 -5.57 -3.75 8.88
C ARG A 324 -6.83 -4.58 8.87
N ALA A 325 -7.14 -5.25 7.77
CA ALA A 325 -8.24 -6.19 7.67
C ALA A 325 -7.83 -7.55 8.29
N ALA A 326 -7.73 -7.59 9.63
CA ALA A 326 -7.44 -8.81 10.35
C ALA A 326 -8.70 -9.70 10.38
N THR A 327 -8.49 -11.01 10.45
CA THR A 327 -9.54 -12.01 10.63
C THR A 327 -9.14 -12.96 11.76
N GLU A 328 -10.02 -13.84 12.15
CA GLU A 328 -9.77 -14.94 13.08
C GLU A 328 -8.76 -15.98 12.55
N HIS A 329 -8.41 -15.89 11.26
CA HIS A 329 -7.46 -16.79 10.61
C HIS A 329 -6.05 -16.20 10.57
N ASP A 330 -5.04 -17.06 10.66
CA ASP A 330 -3.63 -16.66 10.61
C ASP A 330 -3.07 -16.51 9.19
N ASP A 331 -3.82 -16.90 8.16
CA ASP A 331 -3.41 -16.85 6.74
C ASP A 331 -4.39 -16.01 5.92
N TYR A 332 -4.02 -15.72 4.67
CA TYR A 332 -4.92 -15.10 3.70
C TYR A 332 -6.15 -15.97 3.42
N ARG A 333 -7.30 -15.32 3.30
CA ARG A 333 -8.57 -15.96 2.94
C ARG A 333 -8.94 -15.57 1.51
N ILE A 334 -8.32 -16.28 0.54
CA ILE A 334 -8.61 -16.07 -0.88
C ILE A 334 -9.35 -17.31 -1.36
N THR A 335 -10.66 -17.17 -1.56
CA THR A 335 -11.58 -18.29 -1.82
C THR A 335 -12.34 -18.05 -3.12
N ALA A 336 -12.41 -19.08 -3.97
CA ALA A 336 -13.30 -19.10 -5.13
C ALA A 336 -14.63 -19.73 -4.77
N HIS A 337 -15.72 -19.16 -5.28
CA HIS A 337 -17.10 -19.67 -5.20
C HIS A 337 -17.59 -20.01 -6.63
N PRO A 338 -17.23 -21.20 -7.18
CA PRO A 338 -17.45 -21.50 -8.59
C PRO A 338 -18.93 -21.47 -9.01
N GLY A 339 -19.84 -21.86 -8.12
CA GLY A 339 -21.31 -21.84 -8.38
C GLY A 339 -21.86 -20.44 -8.65
N GLN A 340 -21.15 -19.39 -8.19
CA GLN A 340 -21.52 -18.00 -8.43
C GLN A 340 -20.52 -17.28 -9.36
N GLY A 341 -19.38 -17.91 -9.67
CA GLY A 341 -18.32 -17.23 -10.42
C GLY A 341 -17.70 -16.04 -9.67
N CYS A 342 -17.60 -16.17 -8.35
CA CYS A 342 -17.05 -15.13 -7.46
C CYS A 342 -15.70 -15.57 -6.88
N VAL A 343 -14.79 -14.63 -6.65
CA VAL A 343 -13.56 -14.82 -5.87
C VAL A 343 -13.50 -13.75 -4.78
N THR A 344 -13.44 -14.18 -3.53
CA THR A 344 -13.26 -13.31 -2.36
C THR A 344 -11.80 -13.23 -1.95
N VAL A 345 -11.32 -12.02 -1.68
CA VAL A 345 -9.95 -11.72 -1.22
C VAL A 345 -10.03 -11.09 0.16
N GLY A 346 -9.97 -11.91 1.19
CA GLY A 346 -10.05 -11.53 2.60
C GLY A 346 -8.75 -11.85 3.36
N GLY A 347 -8.63 -11.38 4.60
CA GLY A 347 -7.52 -11.66 5.50
C GLY A 347 -6.17 -11.07 5.08
N ILE A 348 -6.16 -10.08 4.18
CA ILE A 348 -4.94 -9.41 3.75
C ILE A 348 -4.56 -8.37 4.81
N ARG A 349 -3.79 -8.78 5.80
CA ARG A 349 -3.52 -7.99 7.01
C ARG A 349 -2.49 -6.88 6.81
N SER A 350 -1.23 -7.24 6.57
CA SER A 350 -0.11 -6.28 6.57
C SER A 350 0.86 -6.40 5.38
N THR A 351 0.85 -7.51 4.67
CA THR A 351 1.80 -7.81 3.59
C THR A 351 1.20 -7.64 2.18
N GLY A 352 -0.04 -7.12 2.10
CA GLY A 352 -0.78 -6.97 0.85
C GLY A 352 -0.11 -6.09 -0.20
N LEU A 353 0.67 -5.08 0.21
CA LEU A 353 1.45 -4.25 -0.72
C LEU A 353 2.47 -5.12 -1.46
N THR A 354 3.29 -5.85 -0.72
CA THR A 354 4.32 -6.74 -1.27
C THR A 354 3.71 -7.86 -2.12
N ALA A 355 2.67 -8.53 -1.59
CA ALA A 355 2.06 -9.69 -2.24
C ALA A 355 1.13 -9.34 -3.41
N SER A 356 0.84 -8.06 -3.67
CA SER A 356 -0.25 -7.61 -4.55
C SER A 356 -0.23 -8.22 -5.95
N LEU A 357 0.94 -8.31 -6.59
CA LEU A 357 1.06 -8.88 -7.95
C LEU A 357 0.86 -10.40 -7.93
N ALA A 358 1.44 -11.11 -6.97
CA ALA A 358 1.25 -12.55 -6.81
C ALA A 358 -0.21 -12.90 -6.42
N ILE A 359 -0.87 -12.07 -5.60
CA ILE A 359 -2.31 -12.18 -5.33
C ILE A 359 -3.11 -12.04 -6.62
N ALA A 360 -2.76 -11.05 -7.46
CA ALA A 360 -3.45 -10.81 -8.72
C ALA A 360 -3.34 -12.00 -9.69
N GLU A 361 -2.17 -12.62 -9.79
CA GLU A 361 -1.96 -13.83 -10.58
C GLU A 361 -2.79 -15.00 -10.03
N HIS A 362 -2.74 -15.20 -8.70
CA HIS A 362 -3.49 -16.25 -8.02
C HIS A 362 -5.00 -16.11 -8.22
N VAL A 363 -5.55 -14.90 -8.03
CA VAL A 363 -6.98 -14.60 -8.24
C VAL A 363 -7.40 -14.81 -9.70
N THR A 364 -6.54 -14.43 -10.66
CA THR A 364 -6.81 -14.65 -12.08
C THR A 364 -6.91 -16.15 -12.39
N GLY A 365 -6.04 -16.98 -11.80
CA GLY A 365 -6.12 -18.44 -11.91
C GLY A 365 -7.41 -19.01 -11.30
N LEU A 366 -7.83 -18.50 -10.16
CA LEU A 366 -9.11 -18.89 -9.52
C LEU A 366 -10.31 -18.50 -10.39
N LEU A 367 -10.33 -17.29 -10.98
CA LEU A 367 -11.38 -16.86 -11.90
C LEU A 367 -11.48 -17.78 -13.13
N ALA A 368 -10.35 -18.19 -13.72
CA ALA A 368 -10.35 -19.16 -14.80
C ALA A 368 -10.97 -20.49 -14.35
N GLY A 369 -10.66 -20.94 -13.12
CA GLY A 369 -11.30 -22.11 -12.50
C GLY A 369 -12.80 -22.00 -12.30
N THR A 370 -13.37 -20.78 -12.29
CA THR A 370 -14.84 -20.57 -12.26
C THR A 370 -15.47 -20.57 -13.67
N GLY A 371 -14.71 -20.89 -14.71
CA GLY A 371 -15.18 -20.91 -16.08
C GLY A 371 -15.10 -19.56 -16.80
N LEU A 372 -14.26 -18.63 -16.33
CA LEU A 372 -13.93 -17.42 -17.10
C LEU A 372 -12.94 -17.81 -18.22
N ASP A 373 -13.34 -17.59 -19.47
CA ASP A 373 -12.42 -17.68 -20.60
C ASP A 373 -11.53 -16.43 -20.63
N LEU A 374 -10.26 -16.61 -20.28
CA LEU A 374 -9.28 -15.53 -20.29
C LEU A 374 -8.84 -15.16 -21.71
N GLY A 375 -8.99 -16.06 -22.71
CA GLY A 375 -8.48 -15.89 -24.06
C GLY A 375 -6.97 -15.58 -24.11
N PRO A 376 -6.46 -15.01 -25.22
CA PRO A 376 -5.04 -14.74 -25.39
C PRO A 376 -4.54 -13.65 -24.43
N ARG A 377 -3.31 -13.84 -23.94
CA ARG A 377 -2.62 -12.88 -23.08
C ARG A 377 -1.82 -11.89 -23.92
N ARG A 378 -2.05 -10.60 -23.67
CA ARG A 378 -1.29 -9.50 -24.25
C ARG A 378 -0.94 -8.50 -23.13
N PRO A 379 0.35 -8.43 -22.71
CA PRO A 379 0.74 -7.44 -21.69
C PRO A 379 0.39 -6.02 -22.12
N PRO A 380 -0.20 -5.21 -21.23
CA PRO A 380 -0.45 -3.81 -21.52
C PRO A 380 0.87 -3.03 -21.59
N GLU A 381 0.82 -1.89 -22.29
CA GLU A 381 1.97 -0.98 -22.37
C GLU A 381 2.48 -0.59 -20.96
N PRO A 382 3.82 -0.55 -20.76
CA PRO A 382 4.40 -0.11 -19.52
C PRO A 382 3.97 1.33 -19.17
N VAL A 383 3.87 1.60 -17.86
CA VAL A 383 3.65 2.96 -17.36
C VAL A 383 4.91 3.42 -16.64
N ARG A 384 5.25 4.70 -16.78
CA ARG A 384 6.29 5.33 -16.01
C ARG A 384 5.68 6.42 -15.15
N MET A 385 5.88 6.31 -13.84
CA MET A 385 5.35 7.22 -12.85
C MET A 385 6.36 8.28 -12.47
N PRO A 386 5.92 9.50 -12.08
CA PRO A 386 6.81 10.48 -11.47
C PRO A 386 7.44 9.89 -10.20
N SER A 387 8.78 10.02 -10.04
CA SER A 387 9.44 9.59 -8.82
C SER A 387 9.21 10.60 -7.70
N LEU A 388 8.76 10.10 -6.55
CA LEU A 388 8.59 10.88 -5.32
C LEU A 388 9.71 10.61 -4.29
N GLY A 389 10.72 9.81 -4.65
CA GLY A 389 11.82 9.42 -3.76
C GLY A 389 12.89 10.52 -3.64
N GLU A 390 13.52 10.59 -2.48
CA GLU A 390 14.64 11.50 -2.23
C GLU A 390 15.93 11.09 -2.99
N THR A 391 16.06 9.81 -3.32
CA THR A 391 17.22 9.30 -4.09
C THR A 391 17.16 9.64 -5.58
N CYS A 392 16.05 10.20 -6.07
CA CYS A 392 15.89 10.60 -7.46
C CYS A 392 15.87 12.11 -7.60
N PRO A 393 16.57 12.70 -8.59
CA PRO A 393 16.50 14.13 -8.85
C PRO A 393 15.07 14.60 -9.10
N ARG A 394 14.63 15.62 -8.40
CA ARG A 394 13.33 16.27 -8.62
C ARG A 394 13.38 17.09 -9.93
N PRO A 395 12.22 17.33 -10.59
CA PRO A 395 12.17 18.06 -11.85
C PRO A 395 12.90 19.41 -11.84
N HIS A 396 12.81 20.18 -10.75
CA HIS A 396 13.53 21.46 -10.61
C HIS A 396 15.07 21.35 -10.58
N GLN A 397 15.61 20.15 -10.32
CA GLN A 397 17.04 19.83 -10.32
C GLN A 397 17.52 19.32 -11.70
N ARG A 398 16.62 19.27 -12.68
CA ARG A 398 16.85 18.77 -14.03
C ARG A 398 16.89 19.94 -15.01
N PRO A 399 18.08 20.48 -15.37
CA PRO A 399 18.19 21.63 -16.29
C PRO A 399 17.53 21.40 -17.64
N ASP A 400 17.55 20.16 -18.14
CA ASP A 400 16.92 19.73 -19.37
C ASP A 400 15.39 19.88 -19.33
N LEU A 401 14.77 19.49 -18.20
CA LEU A 401 13.32 19.65 -18.00
C LEU A 401 12.94 21.11 -17.83
N VAL A 402 13.70 21.87 -17.04
CA VAL A 402 13.44 23.30 -16.80
C VAL A 402 13.61 24.12 -18.10
N ALA A 403 14.58 23.76 -18.94
CA ALA A 403 14.78 24.41 -20.24
C ALA A 403 13.64 24.09 -21.23
N ALA A 404 13.09 22.86 -21.18
CA ALA A 404 11.96 22.45 -22.02
C ALA A 404 10.64 23.06 -21.54
N ASP A 405 10.47 23.20 -20.24
CA ASP A 405 9.27 23.78 -19.61
C ASP A 405 9.65 24.49 -18.28
N PRO A 406 9.66 25.86 -18.28
CA PRO A 406 10.03 26.66 -17.11
C PRO A 406 9.16 26.40 -15.86
N GLU A 407 7.96 25.84 -16.00
CA GLU A 407 7.06 25.51 -14.90
C GLU A 407 7.70 24.52 -13.91
N TYR A 408 8.62 23.65 -14.37
CA TYR A 408 9.38 22.77 -13.50
C TYR A 408 10.40 23.50 -12.63
N GLY A 409 10.80 24.74 -12.99
CA GLY A 409 11.67 25.58 -12.19
C GLY A 409 10.94 26.41 -11.13
N VAL A 410 9.61 26.53 -11.19
CA VAL A 410 8.81 27.33 -10.26
C VAL A 410 8.38 26.49 -9.07
N LEU A 411 9.05 26.63 -7.92
CA LEU A 411 8.70 25.91 -6.70
C LEU A 411 7.45 26.50 -6.05
N VAL A 412 6.44 25.67 -5.84
CA VAL A 412 5.19 26.00 -5.12
C VAL A 412 5.27 25.51 -3.67
N CYS A 413 5.72 24.29 -3.45
CA CYS A 413 5.91 23.73 -2.11
C CYS A 413 7.41 23.67 -1.78
N HIS A 414 7.91 24.59 -0.94
CA HIS A 414 9.32 24.68 -0.61
C HIS A 414 9.81 23.56 0.32
N CYS A 415 8.96 23.10 1.29
CA CYS A 415 9.33 22.02 2.20
C CYS A 415 9.63 20.70 1.44
N GLU A 416 8.79 20.40 0.45
CA GLU A 416 8.87 19.16 -0.36
C GLU A 416 9.45 19.43 -1.76
N ARG A 417 9.86 20.66 -2.04
CA ARG A 417 10.50 21.08 -3.31
C ARG A 417 9.68 20.68 -4.54
N VAL A 418 8.35 20.89 -4.47
CA VAL A 418 7.41 20.55 -5.54
C VAL A 418 7.20 21.76 -6.44
N SER A 419 7.41 21.57 -7.74
CA SER A 419 7.23 22.60 -8.77
C SER A 419 5.78 22.70 -9.24
N ARG A 420 5.47 23.83 -9.92
CA ARG A 420 4.17 24.07 -10.57
C ARG A 420 3.94 23.06 -11.69
N GLY A 421 4.98 22.71 -12.45
CA GLY A 421 4.91 21.69 -13.50
C GLY A 421 4.48 20.32 -12.97
N GLU A 422 5.04 19.87 -11.81
CA GLU A 422 4.64 18.60 -11.19
C GLU A 422 3.17 18.60 -10.75
N ILE A 423 2.67 19.72 -10.21
CA ILE A 423 1.26 19.87 -9.82
C ILE A 423 0.35 19.78 -11.05
N ARG A 424 0.67 20.55 -12.12
CA ARG A 424 -0.06 20.52 -13.39
C ARG A 424 -0.13 19.11 -13.97
N ASP A 425 0.99 18.40 -14.04
CA ASP A 425 1.07 17.07 -14.63
C ASP A 425 0.25 16.05 -13.82
N ALA A 426 0.24 16.17 -12.49
CA ALA A 426 -0.60 15.35 -11.64
C ALA A 426 -2.10 15.58 -11.91
N LEU A 427 -2.49 16.85 -12.11
CA LEU A 427 -3.87 17.24 -12.42
C LEU A 427 -4.31 16.81 -13.83
N ALA A 428 -3.38 16.69 -14.78
CA ALA A 428 -3.61 16.23 -16.15
C ALA A 428 -3.38 14.72 -16.35
N SER A 429 -3.09 13.96 -15.27
CA SER A 429 -2.75 12.54 -15.37
C SER A 429 -3.95 11.66 -15.78
N THR A 430 -3.68 10.42 -16.18
CA THR A 430 -4.72 9.41 -16.56
C THR A 430 -5.80 9.24 -15.49
N ILE A 431 -5.40 9.30 -14.23
CA ILE A 431 -6.31 9.29 -13.06
C ILE A 431 -6.02 10.56 -12.28
N PRO A 432 -6.64 11.71 -12.66
CA PRO A 432 -6.39 12.96 -11.97
C PRO A 432 -6.92 12.93 -10.52
N PRO A 433 -6.23 13.57 -9.58
CA PRO A 433 -6.70 13.65 -8.21
C PRO A 433 -8.01 14.43 -8.13
N ARG A 434 -8.97 13.94 -7.37
CA ARG A 434 -10.27 14.61 -7.19
C ARG A 434 -10.33 15.48 -5.93
N GLY A 435 -9.31 15.37 -5.06
CA GLY A 435 -9.16 16.16 -3.84
C GLY A 435 -7.69 16.50 -3.57
N LEU A 436 -7.46 17.46 -2.67
CA LEU A 436 -6.12 17.91 -2.29
C LEU A 436 -5.29 16.79 -1.62
N ASP A 437 -5.93 15.82 -0.97
CA ASP A 437 -5.24 14.64 -0.42
C ASP A 437 -4.72 13.73 -1.53
N GLY A 438 -5.50 13.52 -2.59
CA GLY A 438 -5.07 12.81 -3.80
C GLY A 438 -3.89 13.51 -4.50
N LEU A 439 -3.92 14.84 -4.61
CA LEU A 439 -2.82 15.63 -5.16
C LEU A 439 -1.56 15.51 -4.29
N ARG A 440 -1.69 15.57 -2.96
CA ARG A 440 -0.60 15.36 -2.02
C ARG A 440 0.10 14.01 -2.22
N ARG A 441 -0.65 12.93 -2.41
CA ARG A 441 -0.09 11.59 -2.66
C ARG A 441 0.63 11.47 -4.00
N ARG A 442 0.28 12.29 -4.99
CA ARG A 442 0.91 12.29 -6.33
C ARG A 442 2.14 13.19 -6.43
N THR A 443 2.24 14.21 -5.59
CA THR A 443 3.28 15.25 -5.71
C THR A 443 4.09 15.47 -4.44
N ARG A 444 3.54 15.09 -3.27
CA ARG A 444 3.97 15.45 -1.92
C ARG A 444 3.74 16.92 -1.55
N ALA A 445 3.17 17.74 -2.42
CA ALA A 445 2.79 19.10 -2.04
C ALA A 445 1.95 19.09 -0.74
N ARG A 446 2.28 19.96 0.22
CA ARG A 446 1.66 20.05 1.54
C ARG A 446 1.99 18.88 2.51
N ALA A 447 2.98 18.04 2.21
CA ALA A 447 3.35 16.91 3.07
C ALA A 447 4.49 17.22 4.05
N GLY A 448 5.27 18.27 3.83
CA GLY A 448 6.40 18.65 4.68
C GLY A 448 6.00 19.36 5.96
N ARG A 449 6.98 19.75 6.76
CA ARG A 449 6.83 20.28 8.14
C ARG A 449 5.80 21.39 8.31
N CYS A 450 5.60 22.29 7.33
CA CYS A 450 4.62 23.34 7.43
C CYS A 450 3.18 22.90 7.17
N GLN A 451 2.94 21.63 6.78
CA GLN A 451 1.62 21.04 6.51
C GLN A 451 0.73 21.91 5.59
N GLY A 452 1.37 22.59 4.63
CA GLY A 452 0.69 23.45 3.67
C GLY A 452 0.46 24.89 4.14
N PHE A 453 0.99 25.30 5.30
CA PHE A 453 0.84 26.68 5.77
C PHE A 453 1.33 27.71 4.74
N HIS A 454 2.49 27.46 4.11
CA HIS A 454 3.05 28.37 3.09
C HIS A 454 2.46 28.14 1.69
N CYS A 455 2.27 26.89 1.29
CA CYS A 455 1.88 26.57 -0.09
C CYS A 455 0.37 26.30 -0.27
N GLY A 456 -0.40 26.20 0.80
CA GLY A 456 -1.79 25.70 0.74
C GLY A 456 -2.72 26.52 -0.14
N ALA A 457 -2.58 27.86 -0.12
CA ALA A 457 -3.39 28.75 -0.97
C ALA A 457 -3.06 28.57 -2.46
N ALA A 458 -1.77 28.62 -2.83
CA ALA A 458 -1.31 28.45 -4.20
C ALA A 458 -1.64 27.04 -4.76
N VAL A 459 -1.46 25.98 -3.94
CA VAL A 459 -1.83 24.61 -4.35
C VAL A 459 -3.32 24.47 -4.57
N ARG A 460 -4.15 25.12 -3.75
CA ARG A 460 -5.62 25.11 -3.92
C ARG A 460 -6.03 25.86 -5.18
N GLU A 461 -5.46 27.02 -5.44
CA GLU A 461 -5.72 27.81 -6.64
C GLU A 461 -5.44 27.00 -7.90
N LEU A 462 -4.26 26.40 -8.04
CA LEU A 462 -3.89 25.53 -9.15
C LEU A 462 -4.84 24.32 -9.29
N PHE A 463 -5.26 23.74 -8.16
CA PHE A 463 -6.21 22.65 -8.15
C PHE A 463 -7.61 23.05 -8.67
N GLU A 464 -8.09 24.22 -8.27
CA GLU A 464 -9.40 24.76 -8.65
C GLU A 464 -9.40 25.24 -10.12
N GLU A 465 -8.32 25.87 -10.59
CA GLU A 465 -8.15 26.28 -11.98
C GLU A 465 -8.21 25.09 -12.96
N ALA A 466 -7.55 23.99 -12.63
CA ALA A 466 -7.55 22.79 -13.48
C ALA A 466 -8.92 22.08 -13.57
N ARG A 467 -9.89 22.50 -12.74
CA ARG A 467 -11.24 21.91 -12.68
C ARG A 467 -12.31 22.80 -13.32
N ARG A 468 -11.95 24.01 -13.73
CA ARG A 468 -12.81 24.92 -14.49
C ARG A 468 -12.80 24.55 -15.98
#